data_5853c64434d4fc03b8ca8f348f657600
#
_entry.id   5853c64434d4fc03b8ca8f348f657600
#
_cell.length_a   1.000
_cell.length_b   1.000
_cell.length_c   1.000
_cell.angle_alpha   90.00
_cell.angle_beta   90.00
_cell.angle_gamma   90.00
#
_symmetry.space_group_name_H-M   'P 1'
#
loop_
_entity.id
_entity.type
_entity.pdbx_description
1 polymer ?
#
loop_
_entity_poly.entity_id
_entity_poly.type
_entity_poly.pdbx_seq_one_letter_code
_entity_poly.pdbx_strand_id
1 'polypeptide(L)'
;MYDLPRQGHTVLRWQQPPQQATVELERVQRKQSLAAAFRVFARHGFDMGGAGHITVRDPGRPDHFWVNPVGVYFGHIRVSDLLLVNPVGEIVEGEGALNLAAFAIHAALHEARPEVVAAAHAHSLYGKAWSSLGRLLDPLTQDACAFYEKHALFDQFSGVVLDSSEGARIAQTLGQHPALILQNHGLLTVGQTVEAAAWRFIAMDNAAHTQLLAEAAGTPRPIPPDVARHTARQVGTEFGGWFSFQPYHARILRDEPDFLD
;
A
#
# COMPACT_ATOMS: atom_id res chain seq x y z
N MET A 1 15.87 -5.00 16.55
CA MET A 1 17.30 -4.70 16.39
C MET A 1 17.97 -5.99 15.95
N TYR A 2 18.46 -6.07 14.74
CA TYR A 2 19.26 -7.21 14.29
C TYR A 2 20.70 -6.92 14.68
N ASP A 3 21.21 -7.60 15.71
CA ASP A 3 22.64 -7.62 16.02
C ASP A 3 23.34 -8.49 14.97
N LEU A 4 23.84 -7.84 13.92
CA LEU A 4 24.75 -8.50 12.99
C LEU A 4 26.14 -8.56 13.62
N PRO A 5 26.85 -9.70 13.54
CA PRO A 5 28.14 -9.86 14.18
C PRO A 5 29.16 -8.86 13.63
N ARG A 6 29.84 -8.18 14.55
CA ARG A 6 30.87 -7.18 14.30
C ARG A 6 32.15 -7.85 13.83
N GLN A 7 32.26 -8.13 12.55
CA GLN A 7 33.60 -8.38 11.92
C GLN A 7 33.58 -7.75 10.52
N GLY A 8 34.05 -6.49 10.44
CA GLY A 8 34.44 -5.86 9.17
C GLY A 8 33.31 -5.50 8.19
N HIS A 9 32.05 -5.57 8.60
CA HIS A 9 30.89 -5.29 7.76
C HIS A 9 30.27 -3.93 8.07
N THR A 10 29.88 -3.20 7.05
CA THR A 10 29.09 -1.98 7.17
C THR A 10 27.76 -2.34 7.83
N VAL A 11 27.56 -1.95 9.07
CA VAL A 11 26.27 -2.09 9.74
C VAL A 11 25.29 -1.17 9.04
N LEU A 12 24.19 -1.71 8.54
CA LEU A 12 23.09 -0.91 8.02
C LEU A 12 22.60 0.03 9.13
N ARG A 13 22.83 1.33 8.97
CA ARG A 13 22.49 2.35 9.98
C ARG A 13 21.00 2.74 9.97
N TRP A 14 20.18 2.15 9.14
CA TRP A 14 18.78 2.49 9.00
C TRP A 14 17.98 1.79 10.10
N GLN A 15 17.76 2.49 11.18
CA GLN A 15 16.97 1.98 12.30
C GLN A 15 15.50 2.42 12.24
N GLN A 16 15.19 3.49 11.49
CA GLN A 16 13.83 4.00 11.27
C GLN A 16 13.76 4.83 9.98
N PRO A 17 12.58 5.05 9.41
CA PRO A 17 12.40 6.02 8.34
C PRO A 17 13.01 7.37 8.76
N PRO A 18 13.76 8.05 7.86
CA PRO A 18 14.35 9.34 8.20
C PRO A 18 13.24 10.35 8.49
N GLN A 19 13.35 11.02 9.65
CA GLN A 19 12.47 12.13 9.97
C GLN A 19 13.00 13.40 9.28
N GLN A 20 12.12 14.13 8.63
CA GLN A 20 12.48 15.38 7.99
C GLN A 20 12.47 16.54 8.97
N ALA A 21 13.34 17.54 8.74
CA ALA A 21 13.51 18.64 9.64
C ALA A 21 12.34 19.66 9.62
N THR A 22 11.61 19.73 8.49
CA THR A 22 10.46 20.64 8.31
C THR A 22 9.30 19.94 7.62
N VAL A 23 8.11 20.53 7.76
CA VAL A 23 6.89 20.07 7.08
C VAL A 23 7.05 20.08 5.57
N GLU A 24 7.75 21.08 5.03
CA GLU A 24 7.98 21.22 3.58
C GLU A 24 8.86 20.09 3.05
N LEU A 25 9.94 19.76 3.75
CA LEU A 25 10.82 18.64 3.39
C LEU A 25 10.08 17.29 3.49
N GLU A 26 9.26 17.13 4.53
CA GLU A 26 8.42 15.94 4.68
C GLU A 26 7.40 15.83 3.53
N ARG A 27 6.77 16.93 3.12
CA ARG A 27 5.86 16.96 1.96
C ARG A 27 6.57 16.56 0.68
N VAL A 28 7.74 17.11 0.42
CA VAL A 28 8.55 16.74 -0.76
C VAL A 28 8.88 15.25 -0.74
N GLN A 29 9.36 14.72 0.39
CA GLN A 29 9.66 13.30 0.51
C GLN A 29 8.42 12.43 0.26
N ARG A 30 7.28 12.77 0.88
CA ARG A 30 6.04 11.99 0.68
C ARG A 30 5.58 11.96 -0.77
N LYS A 31 5.64 13.10 -1.46
CA LYS A 31 5.32 13.20 -2.89
C LYS A 31 6.28 12.36 -3.74
N GLN A 32 7.59 12.43 -3.48
CA GLN A 32 8.59 11.62 -4.18
C GLN A 32 8.38 10.11 -3.93
N SER A 33 8.16 9.71 -2.69
CA SER A 33 7.83 8.32 -2.38
C SER A 33 6.55 7.85 -3.05
N LEU A 34 5.54 8.73 -3.15
CA LEU A 34 4.28 8.43 -3.83
C LEU A 34 4.46 8.23 -5.34
N ALA A 35 5.17 9.14 -6.01
CA ALA A 35 5.46 9.01 -7.43
C ALA A 35 6.29 7.75 -7.72
N ALA A 36 7.32 7.46 -6.89
CA ALA A 36 8.09 6.23 -6.99
C ALA A 36 7.22 4.97 -6.80
N ALA A 37 6.26 4.99 -5.87
CA ALA A 37 5.37 3.86 -5.63
C ALA A 37 4.49 3.55 -6.85
N PHE A 38 3.99 4.57 -7.56
CA PHE A 38 3.28 4.38 -8.82
C PHE A 38 4.15 3.72 -9.88
N ARG A 39 5.40 4.19 -10.06
CA ARG A 39 6.37 3.59 -11.00
C ARG A 39 6.66 2.12 -10.64
N VAL A 40 6.81 1.80 -9.36
CA VAL A 40 6.97 0.42 -8.88
C VAL A 40 5.72 -0.40 -9.21
N PHE A 41 4.50 0.12 -8.97
CA PHE A 41 3.26 -0.57 -9.28
C PHE A 41 3.12 -0.85 -10.78
N ALA A 42 3.49 0.09 -11.64
CA ALA A 42 3.52 -0.14 -13.09
C ALA A 42 4.45 -1.30 -13.46
N ARG A 43 5.65 -1.38 -12.86
CA ARG A 43 6.60 -2.48 -13.10
C ARG A 43 6.11 -3.84 -12.59
N HIS A 44 5.17 -3.85 -11.65
CA HIS A 44 4.50 -5.06 -11.17
C HIS A 44 3.22 -5.39 -11.96
N GLY A 45 2.83 -4.57 -12.93
CA GLY A 45 1.60 -4.78 -13.72
C GLY A 45 0.32 -4.54 -12.91
N PHE A 46 0.36 -3.63 -11.94
CA PHE A 46 -0.79 -3.28 -11.12
C PHE A 46 -1.62 -2.13 -11.70
N ASP A 47 -1.21 -1.60 -12.82
CA ASP A 47 -1.83 -0.50 -13.55
C ASP A 47 -2.86 -1.03 -14.56
N MET A 48 -4.06 -1.29 -14.14
CA MET A 48 -5.13 -1.77 -15.00
C MET A 48 -6.02 -0.62 -15.48
N GLY A 49 -5.62 0.04 -16.57
CA GLY A 49 -6.37 1.15 -17.16
C GLY A 49 -6.49 2.34 -16.21
N GLY A 50 -7.72 2.76 -15.89
CA GLY A 50 -7.99 3.84 -14.94
C GLY A 50 -8.16 3.38 -13.49
N ALA A 51 -7.98 2.09 -13.21
CA ALA A 51 -8.16 1.52 -11.88
C ALA A 51 -6.89 1.58 -11.04
N GLY A 52 -7.09 1.75 -9.74
CA GLY A 52 -6.00 1.84 -8.77
C GLY A 52 -5.59 3.26 -8.41
N HIS A 53 -5.15 3.41 -7.18
CA HIS A 53 -4.72 4.68 -6.61
C HIS A 53 -3.89 4.44 -5.35
N ILE A 54 -2.95 5.34 -5.12
CA ILE A 54 -2.19 5.40 -3.87
C ILE A 54 -2.36 6.81 -3.34
N THR A 55 -2.59 6.95 -2.03
CA THR A 55 -2.70 8.26 -1.39
C THR A 55 -1.67 8.40 -0.28
N VAL A 56 -1.25 9.64 -0.03
CA VAL A 56 -0.44 9.99 1.13
C VAL A 56 -0.96 11.27 1.76
N ARG A 57 -1.18 11.25 3.07
CA ARG A 57 -1.61 12.39 3.87
C ARG A 57 -0.60 13.54 3.79
N ASP A 58 -1.06 14.76 3.57
CA ASP A 58 -0.20 15.94 3.63
C ASP A 58 0.26 16.21 5.07
N PRO A 59 1.57 16.44 5.32
CA PRO A 59 2.07 16.61 6.67
C PRO A 59 1.68 17.96 7.32
N GLY A 60 1.35 18.97 6.52
CA GLY A 60 0.94 20.30 6.98
C GLY A 60 -0.58 20.51 7.00
N ARG A 61 -1.32 19.66 6.29
CA ARG A 61 -2.78 19.66 6.20
C ARG A 61 -3.28 18.22 6.43
N PRO A 62 -3.37 17.75 7.68
CA PRO A 62 -3.58 16.33 7.99
C PRO A 62 -4.95 15.78 7.57
N ASP A 63 -5.88 16.61 7.16
CA ASP A 63 -7.16 16.28 6.55
C ASP A 63 -7.12 16.21 5.01
N HIS A 64 -6.00 16.61 4.38
CA HIS A 64 -5.77 16.53 2.93
C HIS A 64 -4.83 15.38 2.59
N PHE A 65 -4.92 14.87 1.36
CA PHE A 65 -4.00 13.84 0.86
C PHE A 65 -3.63 14.07 -0.61
N TRP A 66 -2.42 13.66 -0.94
CA TRP A 66 -1.91 13.61 -2.30
C TRP A 66 -2.34 12.30 -2.98
N VAL A 67 -2.70 12.38 -4.27
CA VAL A 67 -3.16 11.23 -5.07
C VAL A 67 -2.78 11.43 -6.55
N ASN A 68 -2.78 10.37 -7.35
CA ASN A 68 -2.60 10.45 -8.79
C ASN A 68 -3.83 11.02 -9.52
N PRO A 69 -3.64 11.74 -10.63
CA PRO A 69 -4.73 12.05 -11.54
C PRO A 69 -5.27 10.76 -12.20
N VAL A 70 -6.58 10.67 -12.41
CA VAL A 70 -7.20 9.55 -13.12
C VAL A 70 -6.80 9.56 -14.60
N GLY A 71 -6.57 8.38 -15.18
CA GLY A 71 -6.27 8.23 -16.61
C GLY A 71 -4.81 8.44 -17.00
N VAL A 72 -3.93 8.76 -16.04
CA VAL A 72 -2.49 8.79 -16.27
C VAL A 72 -1.90 7.42 -15.94
N TYR A 73 -1.10 6.88 -16.87
CA TYR A 73 -0.41 5.62 -16.68
C TYR A 73 0.55 5.68 -15.49
N PHE A 74 0.50 4.73 -14.59
CA PHE A 74 1.31 4.73 -13.37
C PHE A 74 2.81 4.88 -13.62
N GLY A 75 3.30 4.27 -14.71
CA GLY A 75 4.69 4.39 -15.15
C GLY A 75 5.09 5.77 -15.68
N HIS A 76 4.17 6.73 -15.76
CA HIS A 76 4.46 8.10 -16.17
C HIS A 76 4.24 9.14 -15.06
N ILE A 77 3.68 8.74 -13.91
CA ILE A 77 3.42 9.66 -12.80
C ILE A 77 4.72 10.31 -12.31
N ARG A 78 4.67 11.62 -12.16
CA ARG A 78 5.73 12.48 -11.59
C ARG A 78 5.23 13.19 -10.35
N VAL A 79 6.15 13.78 -9.61
CA VAL A 79 5.83 14.60 -8.43
C VAL A 79 4.93 15.79 -8.80
N SER A 80 5.14 16.40 -9.96
CA SER A 80 4.33 17.52 -10.47
C SER A 80 2.92 17.14 -10.90
N ASP A 81 2.67 15.86 -11.22
CA ASP A 81 1.33 15.38 -11.64
C ASP A 81 0.39 15.15 -10.45
N LEU A 82 0.92 15.09 -9.21
CA LEU A 82 0.13 14.73 -8.04
C LEU A 82 -0.87 15.83 -7.65
N LEU A 83 -2.07 15.39 -7.30
CA LEU A 83 -3.17 16.25 -6.88
C LEU A 83 -3.28 16.28 -5.36
N LEU A 84 -3.36 17.46 -4.75
CA LEU A 84 -3.76 17.61 -3.34
C LEU A 84 -5.28 17.76 -3.26
N VAL A 85 -5.92 16.88 -2.50
CA VAL A 85 -7.37 16.81 -2.37
C VAL A 85 -7.78 17.11 -0.93
N ASN A 86 -8.80 17.95 -0.76
CA ASN A 86 -9.37 18.29 0.54
C ASN A 86 -10.45 17.26 0.99
N PRO A 87 -10.96 17.35 2.23
CA PRO A 87 -11.96 16.41 2.76
C PRO A 87 -13.28 16.32 2.00
N VAL A 88 -13.61 17.31 1.17
CA VAL A 88 -14.86 17.34 0.38
C VAL A 88 -14.63 16.91 -1.10
N GLY A 89 -13.42 16.52 -1.46
CA GLY A 89 -13.09 16.00 -2.80
C GLY A 89 -12.72 17.08 -3.81
N GLU A 90 -12.40 18.29 -3.37
CA GLU A 90 -11.92 19.36 -4.26
C GLU A 90 -10.40 19.26 -4.40
N ILE A 91 -9.91 19.43 -5.62
CA ILE A 91 -8.49 19.55 -5.91
C ILE A 91 -8.06 20.96 -5.52
N VAL A 92 -7.15 21.08 -4.54
CA VAL A 92 -6.65 22.37 -4.04
C VAL A 92 -5.25 22.70 -4.56
N GLU A 93 -4.52 21.70 -5.04
CA GLU A 93 -3.23 21.86 -5.75
C GLU A 93 -3.12 20.79 -6.85
N GLY A 94 -2.44 21.11 -7.96
CA GLY A 94 -2.24 20.25 -9.12
C GLY A 94 -3.33 20.43 -10.18
N GLU A 95 -3.09 19.84 -11.36
CA GLU A 95 -4.00 19.89 -12.52
C GLU A 95 -4.37 18.48 -12.97
N GLY A 96 -5.66 18.21 -13.15
CA GLY A 96 -6.13 16.89 -13.59
C GLY A 96 -7.53 16.57 -13.11
N ALA A 97 -7.92 15.30 -13.21
CA ALA A 97 -9.20 14.81 -12.74
C ALA A 97 -9.02 13.82 -11.57
N LEU A 98 -9.85 13.96 -10.57
CA LEU A 98 -9.88 13.05 -9.42
C LEU A 98 -10.68 11.79 -9.76
N ASN A 99 -10.16 10.63 -9.37
CA ASN A 99 -10.94 9.39 -9.36
C ASN A 99 -11.91 9.41 -8.17
N LEU A 100 -13.21 9.51 -8.43
CA LEU A 100 -14.23 9.60 -7.38
C LEU A 100 -14.33 8.33 -6.52
N ALA A 101 -14.09 7.15 -7.11
CA ALA A 101 -14.04 5.90 -6.34
C ALA A 101 -12.82 5.86 -5.41
N ALA A 102 -11.68 6.36 -5.87
CA ALA A 102 -10.49 6.53 -5.04
C ALA A 102 -10.77 7.44 -3.85
N PHE A 103 -11.41 8.59 -4.13
CA PHE A 103 -11.77 9.54 -3.10
C PHE A 103 -12.72 8.92 -2.05
N ALA A 104 -13.80 8.28 -2.47
CA ALA A 104 -14.79 7.70 -1.56
C ALA A 104 -14.18 6.69 -0.57
N ILE A 105 -13.25 5.85 -1.04
CA ILE A 105 -12.59 4.85 -0.19
C ILE A 105 -11.52 5.51 0.70
N HIS A 106 -10.60 6.28 0.09
CA HIS A 106 -9.42 6.75 0.81
C HIS A 106 -9.73 7.92 1.75
N ALA A 107 -10.68 8.80 1.41
CA ALA A 107 -11.13 9.87 2.31
C ALA A 107 -11.72 9.28 3.60
N ALA A 108 -12.65 8.32 3.48
CA ALA A 108 -13.25 7.66 4.63
C ALA A 108 -12.20 6.92 5.49
N LEU A 109 -11.20 6.32 4.85
CA LEU A 109 -10.12 5.62 5.53
C LEU A 109 -9.20 6.60 6.27
N HIS A 110 -8.78 7.69 5.62
CA HIS A 110 -7.95 8.73 6.25
C HIS A 110 -8.69 9.45 7.39
N GLU A 111 -10.00 9.63 7.29
CA GLU A 111 -10.84 10.18 8.36
C GLU A 111 -10.93 9.22 9.56
N ALA A 112 -11.21 7.94 9.30
CA ALA A 112 -11.37 6.93 10.36
C ALA A 112 -10.05 6.56 11.06
N ARG A 113 -8.90 6.77 10.40
CA ARG A 113 -7.58 6.34 10.86
C ARG A 113 -6.53 7.45 10.73
N PRO A 114 -6.52 8.41 11.68
CA PRO A 114 -5.56 9.53 11.64
C PRO A 114 -4.08 9.12 11.63
N GLU A 115 -3.74 7.95 12.18
CA GLU A 115 -2.37 7.41 12.20
C GLU A 115 -1.94 6.81 10.85
N VAL A 116 -2.88 6.54 9.94
CA VAL A 116 -2.55 6.10 8.59
C VAL A 116 -2.06 7.29 7.79
N VAL A 117 -0.81 7.19 7.32
CA VAL A 117 -0.19 8.19 6.46
C VAL A 117 -0.45 7.89 4.99
N ALA A 118 -0.39 6.63 4.59
CA ALA A 118 -0.58 6.24 3.19
C ALA A 118 -1.50 5.01 3.05
N ALA A 119 -2.22 4.97 1.93
CA ALA A 119 -3.06 3.85 1.53
C ALA A 119 -2.82 3.51 0.06
N ALA A 120 -2.79 2.22 -0.27
CA ALA A 120 -2.58 1.72 -1.62
C ALA A 120 -3.68 0.72 -2.01
N HIS A 121 -4.27 0.94 -3.18
CA HIS A 121 -5.23 0.03 -3.82
C HIS A 121 -4.92 -0.08 -5.30
N ALA A 122 -4.99 -1.29 -5.83
CA ALA A 122 -4.89 -1.55 -7.26
C ALA A 122 -5.60 -2.86 -7.64
N HIS A 123 -5.89 -3.01 -8.92
CA HIS A 123 -6.52 -4.20 -9.48
C HIS A 123 -5.47 -5.22 -9.97
N SER A 124 -4.54 -5.61 -9.08
CA SER A 124 -3.51 -6.60 -9.37
C SER A 124 -4.12 -7.95 -9.76
N LEU A 125 -3.44 -8.71 -10.60
CA LEU A 125 -3.99 -9.97 -11.15
C LEU A 125 -4.31 -10.98 -10.05
N TYR A 126 -3.35 -11.23 -9.17
CA TYR A 126 -3.51 -12.25 -8.13
C TYR A 126 -4.36 -11.75 -6.96
N GLY A 127 -4.30 -10.44 -6.66
CA GLY A 127 -5.18 -9.82 -5.69
C GLY A 127 -6.66 -9.94 -6.09
N LYS A 128 -7.00 -9.68 -7.37
CA LYS A 128 -8.36 -9.89 -7.90
C LYS A 128 -8.77 -11.36 -7.87
N ALA A 129 -7.89 -12.24 -8.33
CA ALA A 129 -8.17 -13.67 -8.34
C ALA A 129 -8.44 -14.19 -6.93
N TRP A 130 -7.61 -13.80 -5.96
CA TRP A 130 -7.80 -14.18 -4.57
C TRP A 130 -9.06 -13.57 -3.95
N SER A 131 -9.32 -12.28 -4.22
CA SER A 131 -10.50 -11.60 -3.69
C SER A 131 -11.81 -12.25 -4.10
N SER A 132 -11.85 -12.90 -5.28
CA SER A 132 -13.04 -13.63 -5.76
C SER A 132 -13.35 -14.91 -4.97
N LEU A 133 -12.40 -15.40 -4.16
CA LEU A 133 -12.60 -16.58 -3.31
C LEU A 133 -13.30 -16.26 -1.99
N GLY A 134 -13.38 -14.97 -1.59
CA GLY A 134 -14.08 -14.53 -0.38
C GLY A 134 -13.50 -15.10 0.91
N ARG A 135 -12.17 -15.26 0.99
CA ARG A 135 -11.49 -15.79 2.18
C ARG A 135 -10.16 -15.10 2.46
N LEU A 136 -9.68 -15.22 3.70
CA LEU A 136 -8.39 -14.71 4.12
C LEU A 136 -7.23 -15.54 3.55
N LEU A 137 -6.03 -14.96 3.52
CA LEU A 137 -4.79 -15.66 3.19
C LEU A 137 -4.33 -16.53 4.36
N ASP A 138 -3.83 -17.71 4.04
CA ASP A 138 -3.20 -18.60 5.01
C ASP A 138 -1.70 -18.29 5.16
N PRO A 139 -1.08 -18.56 6.34
CA PRO A 139 0.34 -18.37 6.56
C PRO A 139 1.15 -19.52 5.92
N LEU A 140 1.21 -19.56 4.58
CA LEU A 140 1.90 -20.62 3.85
C LEU A 140 3.40 -20.38 3.70
N THR A 141 3.82 -19.11 3.75
CA THR A 141 5.22 -18.70 3.57
C THR A 141 5.62 -17.71 4.65
N GLN A 142 6.94 -17.48 4.81
CA GLN A 142 7.45 -16.45 5.72
C GLN A 142 6.82 -15.08 5.43
N ASP A 143 6.74 -14.69 4.15
CA ASP A 143 6.23 -13.38 3.75
C ASP A 143 4.71 -13.27 3.99
N ALA A 144 3.95 -14.34 3.74
CA ALA A 144 2.52 -14.39 4.03
C ALA A 144 2.22 -14.22 5.53
N CYS A 145 3.15 -14.60 6.42
CA CYS A 145 3.00 -14.36 7.85
C CYS A 145 2.90 -12.87 8.22
N ALA A 146 3.35 -11.95 7.36
CA ALA A 146 3.16 -10.51 7.59
C ALA A 146 1.68 -10.14 7.77
N PHE A 147 0.78 -10.94 7.20
CA PHE A 147 -0.67 -10.74 7.21
C PHE A 147 -1.40 -11.67 8.20
N TYR A 148 -0.71 -12.60 8.86
CA TYR A 148 -1.33 -13.54 9.77
C TYR A 148 -1.99 -12.81 10.95
N GLU A 149 -3.31 -12.96 11.10
CA GLU A 149 -4.15 -12.22 12.07
C GLU A 149 -4.08 -10.69 11.92
N LYS A 150 -3.62 -10.18 10.74
CA LYS A 150 -3.42 -8.76 10.47
C LYS A 150 -4.06 -8.30 9.17
N HIS A 151 -5.04 -9.03 8.64
CA HIS A 151 -5.83 -8.59 7.51
C HIS A 151 -7.28 -9.01 7.68
N ALA A 152 -8.17 -8.30 7.00
CA ALA A 152 -9.61 -8.53 7.06
C ALA A 152 -10.16 -8.79 5.65
N LEU A 153 -11.42 -9.21 5.59
CA LEU A 153 -12.20 -9.41 4.37
C LEU A 153 -13.43 -8.51 4.41
N PHE A 154 -13.57 -7.64 3.42
CA PHE A 154 -14.81 -6.92 3.14
C PHE A 154 -15.61 -7.71 2.08
N ASP A 155 -16.74 -8.28 2.49
CA ASP A 155 -17.56 -9.21 1.73
C ASP A 155 -18.83 -8.59 1.15
N GLN A 156 -18.98 -7.25 1.22
CA GLN A 156 -20.17 -6.51 0.84
C GLN A 156 -19.97 -5.74 -0.49
N PHE A 157 -19.46 -6.42 -1.52
CA PHE A 157 -19.27 -5.81 -2.83
C PHE A 157 -20.61 -5.38 -3.43
N SER A 158 -20.74 -4.10 -3.79
CA SER A 158 -21.96 -3.52 -4.36
C SER A 158 -21.77 -2.84 -5.72
N GLY A 159 -20.59 -3.00 -6.33
CA GLY A 159 -20.22 -2.39 -7.60
C GLY A 159 -19.05 -1.41 -7.46
N VAL A 160 -19.00 -0.40 -8.35
CA VAL A 160 -18.00 0.67 -8.25
C VAL A 160 -18.35 1.55 -7.05
N VAL A 161 -17.39 1.76 -6.15
CA VAL A 161 -17.56 2.55 -4.93
C VAL A 161 -17.67 4.03 -5.28
N LEU A 162 -18.88 4.53 -5.40
CA LEU A 162 -19.16 5.95 -5.66
C LEU A 162 -19.81 6.64 -4.45
N ASP A 163 -20.22 5.87 -3.45
CA ASP A 163 -20.90 6.32 -2.26
C ASP A 163 -19.95 6.31 -1.04
N SER A 164 -19.92 7.42 -0.31
CA SER A 164 -19.14 7.56 0.92
C SER A 164 -19.54 6.55 2.01
N SER A 165 -20.79 6.07 2.00
CA SER A 165 -21.26 5.05 2.95
C SER A 165 -20.54 3.71 2.77
N GLU A 166 -20.19 3.31 1.55
CA GLU A 166 -19.40 2.11 1.30
C GLU A 166 -17.94 2.33 1.72
N GLY A 167 -17.36 3.50 1.45
CA GLY A 167 -16.05 3.88 1.97
C GLY A 167 -15.98 3.75 3.49
N ALA A 168 -17.00 4.22 4.21
CA ALA A 168 -17.08 4.09 5.67
C ALA A 168 -17.14 2.63 6.14
N ARG A 169 -17.92 1.77 5.46
CA ARG A 169 -17.97 0.31 5.76
C ARG A 169 -16.64 -0.38 5.50
N ILE A 170 -15.94 0.00 4.41
CA ILE A 170 -14.60 -0.50 4.08
C ILE A 170 -13.62 -0.10 5.19
N ALA A 171 -13.61 1.17 5.61
CA ALA A 171 -12.75 1.66 6.69
C ALA A 171 -13.07 0.96 8.04
N GLN A 172 -14.35 0.73 8.34
CA GLN A 172 -14.78 -0.01 9.51
C GLN A 172 -14.30 -1.47 9.49
N THR A 173 -14.40 -2.14 8.34
CA THR A 173 -13.95 -3.53 8.19
C THR A 173 -12.44 -3.65 8.28
N LEU A 174 -11.69 -2.68 7.71
CA LEU A 174 -10.24 -2.62 7.88
C LEU A 174 -9.87 -2.54 9.37
N GLY A 175 -10.63 -1.79 10.17
CA GLY A 175 -10.38 -1.62 11.60
C GLY A 175 -8.93 -1.19 11.86
N GLN A 176 -8.19 -1.94 12.68
CA GLN A 176 -6.78 -1.69 12.98
C GLN A 176 -5.82 -2.52 12.11
N HIS A 177 -6.33 -3.27 11.15
CA HIS A 177 -5.49 -4.08 10.27
C HIS A 177 -4.72 -3.22 9.26
N PRO A 178 -3.51 -3.63 8.85
CA PRO A 178 -2.74 -2.96 7.80
C PRO A 178 -3.16 -3.36 6.38
N ALA A 179 -4.05 -4.34 6.23
CA ALA A 179 -4.45 -4.87 4.93
C ALA A 179 -5.89 -5.37 4.92
N LEU A 180 -6.54 -5.28 3.76
CA LEU A 180 -7.91 -5.69 3.53
C LEU A 180 -8.05 -6.36 2.16
N ILE A 181 -8.76 -7.45 2.10
CA ILE A 181 -9.26 -8.05 0.87
C ILE A 181 -10.65 -7.48 0.62
N LEU A 182 -10.83 -6.83 -0.52
CA LEU A 182 -12.13 -6.37 -1.01
C LEU A 182 -12.69 -7.47 -1.91
N GLN A 183 -13.68 -8.24 -1.43
CA GLN A 183 -14.22 -9.38 -2.19
C GLN A 183 -14.71 -8.95 -3.58
N ASN A 184 -14.35 -9.72 -4.62
CA ASN A 184 -14.63 -9.45 -6.03
C ASN A 184 -14.07 -8.13 -6.58
N HIS A 185 -13.13 -7.48 -5.87
CA HIS A 185 -12.61 -6.17 -6.25
C HIS A 185 -11.07 -6.16 -6.31
N GLY A 186 -10.40 -6.46 -5.20
CA GLY A 186 -8.94 -6.44 -5.13
C GLY A 186 -8.40 -6.31 -3.70
N LEU A 187 -7.25 -5.68 -3.56
CA LEU A 187 -6.56 -5.51 -2.28
C LEU A 187 -6.47 -4.03 -1.90
N LEU A 188 -6.48 -3.75 -0.60
CA LEU A 188 -6.24 -2.44 0.00
C LEU A 188 -5.23 -2.60 1.13
N THR A 189 -4.19 -1.79 1.16
CA THR A 189 -3.18 -1.80 2.22
C THR A 189 -2.88 -0.40 2.73
N VAL A 190 -2.48 -0.29 3.99
CA VAL A 190 -2.18 0.99 4.63
C VAL A 190 -0.85 0.96 5.35
N GLY A 191 -0.28 2.14 5.63
CA GLY A 191 0.99 2.28 6.32
C GLY A 191 1.19 3.65 6.93
N GLN A 192 2.19 3.75 7.82
CA GLN A 192 2.69 5.01 8.36
C GLN A 192 3.68 5.69 7.40
N THR A 193 4.00 5.03 6.29
CA THR A 193 4.76 5.59 5.16
C THR A 193 4.20 5.05 3.85
N VAL A 194 4.44 5.75 2.74
CA VAL A 194 4.09 5.29 1.39
C VAL A 194 4.74 3.95 1.10
N GLU A 195 6.01 3.83 1.47
CA GLU A 195 6.82 2.64 1.24
C GLU A 195 6.25 1.41 1.94
N ALA A 196 5.79 1.57 3.20
CA ALA A 196 5.20 0.46 3.95
C ALA A 196 3.86 0.03 3.36
N ALA A 197 3.01 1.00 2.95
CA ALA A 197 1.74 0.70 2.30
C ALA A 197 1.96 -0.02 0.95
N ALA A 198 2.85 0.52 0.10
CA ALA A 198 3.16 -0.05 -1.20
C ALA A 198 3.81 -1.44 -1.12
N TRP A 199 4.79 -1.63 -0.21
CA TRP A 199 5.39 -2.95 0.00
C TRP A 199 4.37 -3.98 0.46
N ARG A 200 3.50 -3.63 1.40
CA ARG A 200 2.42 -4.53 1.85
C ARG A 200 1.53 -4.96 0.70
N PHE A 201 1.21 -4.04 -0.21
CA PHE A 201 0.42 -4.37 -1.38
C PHE A 201 1.13 -5.41 -2.26
N ILE A 202 2.41 -5.18 -2.57
CA ILE A 202 3.24 -6.12 -3.36
C ILE A 202 3.34 -7.47 -2.64
N ALA A 203 3.63 -7.47 -1.34
CA ALA A 203 3.76 -8.70 -0.56
C ALA A 203 2.44 -9.47 -0.47
N MET A 204 1.30 -8.77 -0.37
CA MET A 204 -0.02 -9.40 -0.30
C MET A 204 -0.44 -10.03 -1.64
N ASP A 205 -0.18 -9.34 -2.76
CA ASP A 205 -0.39 -9.91 -4.10
C ASP A 205 0.49 -11.14 -4.34
N ASN A 206 1.77 -11.09 -3.94
CA ASN A 206 2.66 -12.24 -4.00
C ASN A 206 2.21 -13.40 -3.10
N ALA A 207 1.69 -13.13 -1.91
CA ALA A 207 1.15 -14.16 -1.02
C ALA A 207 -0.09 -14.83 -1.66
N ALA A 208 -0.98 -14.05 -2.26
CA ALA A 208 -2.13 -14.54 -3.01
C ALA A 208 -1.70 -15.43 -4.20
N HIS A 209 -0.73 -14.96 -4.99
CA HIS A 209 -0.16 -15.73 -6.10
C HIS A 209 0.43 -17.07 -5.64
N THR A 210 1.26 -17.02 -4.60
CA THR A 210 1.90 -18.22 -4.05
C THR A 210 0.87 -19.22 -3.54
N GLN A 211 -0.17 -18.77 -2.84
CA GLN A 211 -1.21 -19.64 -2.31
C GLN A 211 -2.04 -20.25 -3.43
N LEU A 212 -2.42 -19.49 -4.47
CA LEU A 212 -3.12 -20.01 -5.65
C LEU A 212 -2.34 -21.12 -6.33
N LEU A 213 -1.01 -20.94 -6.52
CA LEU A 213 -0.14 -21.95 -7.12
C LEU A 213 0.00 -23.19 -6.23
N ALA A 214 0.17 -23.01 -4.93
CA ALA A 214 0.32 -24.10 -3.98
C ALA A 214 -0.95 -24.97 -3.93
N GLU A 215 -2.14 -24.35 -3.89
CA GLU A 215 -3.43 -25.05 -3.88
C GLU A 215 -3.72 -25.76 -5.21
N ALA A 216 -3.31 -25.19 -6.34
CA ALA A 216 -3.41 -25.86 -7.63
C ALA A 216 -2.50 -27.08 -7.74
N ALA A 217 -1.36 -27.07 -7.05
CA ALA A 217 -0.40 -28.18 -7.04
C ALA A 217 -0.74 -29.28 -6.01
N GLY A 218 -1.57 -28.99 -5.01
CA GLY A 218 -1.94 -29.96 -3.98
C GLY A 218 -2.53 -29.30 -2.72
N THR A 219 -2.43 -29.99 -1.60
CA THR A 219 -2.90 -29.46 -0.31
C THR A 219 -1.74 -28.80 0.45
N PRO A 220 -1.73 -27.46 0.57
CA PRO A 220 -0.68 -26.74 1.29
C PRO A 220 -0.64 -27.12 2.76
N ARG A 221 0.52 -26.97 3.39
CA ARG A 221 0.70 -27.13 4.84
C ARG A 221 0.96 -25.75 5.46
N PRO A 222 -0.03 -25.15 6.14
CA PRO A 222 0.15 -23.88 6.82
C PRO A 222 1.23 -23.94 7.91
N ILE A 223 1.92 -22.82 8.09
CA ILE A 223 2.85 -22.63 9.21
C ILE A 223 2.04 -22.69 10.51
N PRO A 224 2.52 -23.39 11.55
CA PRO A 224 1.83 -23.48 12.83
C PRO A 224 1.51 -22.08 13.41
N PRO A 225 0.35 -21.91 14.08
CA PRO A 225 -0.14 -20.59 14.53
C PRO A 225 0.83 -19.79 15.41
N ASP A 226 1.54 -20.45 16.32
CA ASP A 226 2.54 -19.84 17.19
C ASP A 226 3.77 -19.35 16.42
N VAL A 227 4.24 -20.13 15.45
CA VAL A 227 5.33 -19.77 14.55
C VAL A 227 4.88 -18.64 13.62
N ALA A 228 3.67 -18.71 13.05
CA ALA A 228 3.13 -17.67 12.19
C ALA A 228 3.00 -16.32 12.94
N ARG A 229 2.49 -16.29 14.18
CA ARG A 229 2.45 -15.07 15.00
C ARG A 229 3.85 -14.55 15.34
N HIS A 230 4.79 -15.45 15.64
CA HIS A 230 6.18 -15.06 15.89
C HIS A 230 6.78 -14.39 14.64
N THR A 231 6.64 -15.02 13.49
CA THR A 231 7.12 -14.50 12.20
C THR A 231 6.43 -13.19 11.83
N ALA A 232 5.12 -13.06 12.06
CA ALA A 232 4.37 -11.83 11.81
C ALA A 232 4.95 -10.61 12.57
N ARG A 233 5.44 -10.83 13.80
CA ARG A 233 6.12 -9.77 14.58
C ARG A 233 7.48 -9.37 14.01
N GLN A 234 8.12 -10.25 13.26
CA GLN A 234 9.43 -9.98 12.64
C GLN A 234 9.28 -9.27 11.28
N VAL A 235 8.41 -9.78 10.41
CA VAL A 235 8.31 -9.31 9.01
C VAL A 235 7.17 -8.32 8.77
N GLY A 236 6.12 -8.30 9.59
CA GLY A 236 4.92 -7.48 9.41
C GLY A 236 4.97 -6.11 10.11
N THR A 237 6.14 -5.53 10.34
CA THR A 237 6.32 -4.23 11.02
C THR A 237 6.27 -3.06 10.03
N GLU A 238 6.01 -1.82 10.53
CA GLU A 238 6.11 -0.60 9.72
C GLU A 238 7.51 -0.41 9.17
N PHE A 239 8.52 -0.56 10.04
CA PHE A 239 9.93 -0.49 9.61
C PHE A 239 10.27 -1.55 8.55
N GLY A 240 9.80 -2.79 8.74
CA GLY A 240 10.01 -3.88 7.78
C GLY A 240 9.45 -3.54 6.40
N GLY A 241 8.25 -2.96 6.35
CA GLY A 241 7.62 -2.51 5.12
C GLY A 241 8.40 -1.38 4.44
N TRP A 242 8.74 -0.33 5.20
CA TRP A 242 9.57 0.76 4.71
C TRP A 242 10.92 0.27 4.18
N PHE A 243 11.63 -0.54 4.97
CA PHE A 243 12.94 -1.07 4.61
C PHE A 243 12.88 -1.94 3.35
N SER A 244 11.90 -2.82 3.26
CA SER A 244 11.75 -3.74 2.13
C SER A 244 11.39 -3.04 0.82
N PHE A 245 10.82 -1.84 0.88
CA PHE A 245 10.55 -1.03 -0.30
C PHE A 245 11.81 -0.31 -0.83
N GLN A 246 12.83 -0.08 -0.01
CA GLN A 246 14.00 0.72 -0.41
C GLN A 246 14.73 0.20 -1.68
N PRO A 247 14.91 -1.11 -1.90
CA PRO A 247 15.49 -1.59 -3.15
C PRO A 247 14.67 -1.25 -4.40
N TYR A 248 13.34 -1.26 -4.28
CA TYR A 248 12.43 -0.83 -5.37
C TYR A 248 12.58 0.66 -5.65
N HIS A 249 12.56 1.49 -4.62
CA HIS A 249 12.75 2.93 -4.73
C HIS A 249 14.11 3.27 -5.36
N ALA A 250 15.19 2.66 -4.87
CA ALA A 250 16.54 2.86 -5.43
C ALA A 250 16.63 2.47 -6.91
N ARG A 251 15.92 1.43 -7.32
CA ARG A 251 15.83 1.02 -8.72
C ARG A 251 15.10 2.07 -9.58
N ILE A 252 13.95 2.58 -9.11
CA ILE A 252 13.22 3.63 -9.82
C ILE A 252 14.07 4.89 -9.93
N LEU A 253 14.70 5.33 -8.83
CA LEU A 253 15.57 6.51 -8.82
C LEU A 253 16.72 6.41 -9.84
N ARG A 254 17.26 5.22 -10.04
CA ARG A 254 18.31 4.99 -11.03
C ARG A 254 17.80 4.93 -12.46
N ASP A 255 16.69 4.21 -12.68
CA ASP A 255 16.22 3.84 -14.02
C ASP A 255 15.25 4.87 -14.63
N GLU A 256 14.54 5.62 -13.78
CA GLU A 256 13.45 6.55 -14.15
C GLU A 256 13.49 7.84 -13.31
N PRO A 257 14.64 8.57 -13.23
CA PRO A 257 14.79 9.73 -12.32
C PRO A 257 13.82 10.87 -12.62
N ASP A 258 13.19 10.89 -13.79
CA ASP A 258 12.17 11.86 -14.21
C ASP A 258 10.91 11.86 -13.34
N PHE A 259 10.70 10.83 -12.51
CA PHE A 259 9.59 10.84 -11.56
C PHE A 259 9.71 11.95 -10.50
N LEU A 260 10.91 12.53 -10.33
CA LEU A 260 11.18 13.62 -9.39
C LEU A 260 10.72 15.01 -9.88
N ASP A 261 10.43 15.16 -11.19
CA ASP A 261 10.06 16.42 -11.84
C ASP A 261 8.70 16.98 -11.36
#